data_6a874f20ad08ad32e19c88ff37e94381
#
_entry.id   6a874f20ad08ad32e19c88ff37e94381
#
_cell.length_a   1.000
_cell.length_b   1.000
_cell.length_c   1.000
_cell.angle_alpha   90.00
_cell.angle_beta   90.00
_cell.angle_gamma   90.00
#
_symmetry.space_group_name_H-M   'P 1'
#
loop_
_entity.id
_entity.type
_entity.pdbx_description
1 polymer ?
#
loop_
_entity_poly.entity_id
_entity_poly.type
_entity_poly.pdbx_seq_one_letter_code
_entity_poly.pdbx_strand_id
1 'polypeptide(L)'
;MDKPKVLVVDDDRDIVEIIEVTLEEEFEVLKAYCGEEALSIIQTMHPDLIVLDYMLPDIDGPSICRKLREDILTLYIPVLMLTGKGEVEDKVYGLEAGADDYMVKPFSPPELLARVRMLIRRAHIQLDANPLTRLPGNVSITKELEKRMRRKEKFSVLYLDIDNFKAINDYYGFERGNEVIKTLARIILDVVQRYENIHSFVGHIGGDDFVIITLPEKAENIAQEIISCFDRHAPQFFDAKDREKGFIETLDRTGKRRKFSFPTLSIGIIDNVNREFEHVAEISSRGTELKEYAKKFPQSKYIFDRRRQ
;
A
#
# COMPACT_ATOMS: atom_id res chain seq x y z
N MET A 1 16.86 9.94 -1.09
CA MET A 1 16.36 8.55 -1.03
C MET A 1 17.45 7.67 -1.60
N ASP A 2 17.74 6.57 -0.94
CA ASP A 2 18.68 5.58 -1.48
C ASP A 2 18.10 4.98 -2.76
N LYS A 3 18.98 4.67 -3.72
CA LYS A 3 18.55 4.01 -4.97
C LYS A 3 18.07 2.59 -4.63
N PRO A 4 16.99 2.07 -5.28
CA PRO A 4 16.63 0.68 -5.15
C PRO A 4 17.76 -0.23 -5.62
N LYS A 5 17.96 -1.38 -4.96
CA LYS A 5 19.02 -2.33 -5.26
C LYS A 5 18.54 -3.37 -6.27
N VAL A 6 19.27 -3.52 -7.36
CA VAL A 6 19.01 -4.55 -8.38
C VAL A 6 20.18 -5.52 -8.41
N LEU A 7 19.94 -6.78 -8.08
CA LEU A 7 20.94 -7.84 -8.23
C LEU A 7 20.90 -8.38 -9.65
N VAL A 8 22.05 -8.37 -10.32
CA VAL A 8 22.26 -8.97 -11.65
C VAL A 8 23.08 -10.24 -11.49
N VAL A 9 22.55 -11.34 -12.00
CA VAL A 9 23.15 -12.67 -11.90
C VAL A 9 23.29 -13.27 -13.29
N ASP A 10 24.50 -13.35 -13.79
CA ASP A 10 24.84 -13.90 -15.11
C ASP A 10 26.33 -14.30 -15.11
N ASP A 11 26.70 -15.45 -15.65
CA ASP A 11 28.07 -15.90 -15.73
C ASP A 11 28.86 -15.18 -16.85
N ASP A 12 28.13 -14.58 -17.83
CA ASP A 12 28.69 -13.73 -18.86
C ASP A 12 28.90 -12.30 -18.33
N ARG A 13 30.17 -11.95 -18.11
CA ARG A 13 30.57 -10.64 -17.59
C ARG A 13 30.18 -9.48 -18.49
N ASP A 14 30.18 -9.68 -19.81
CA ASP A 14 29.82 -8.65 -20.78
C ASP A 14 28.32 -8.30 -20.66
N ILE A 15 27.48 -9.32 -20.42
CA ILE A 15 26.04 -9.12 -20.16
C ILE A 15 25.84 -8.36 -18.85
N VAL A 16 26.53 -8.75 -17.77
CA VAL A 16 26.46 -8.04 -16.48
C VAL A 16 26.85 -6.58 -16.62
N GLU A 17 27.93 -6.27 -17.37
CA GLU A 17 28.37 -4.91 -17.61
C GLU A 17 27.36 -4.08 -18.41
N ILE A 18 26.77 -4.65 -19.46
CA ILE A 18 25.71 -4.00 -20.25
C ILE A 18 24.50 -3.67 -19.37
N ILE A 19 24.10 -4.60 -18.51
CA ILE A 19 22.97 -4.40 -17.59
C ILE A 19 23.32 -3.32 -16.54
N GLU A 20 24.52 -3.37 -15.96
CA GLU A 20 25.00 -2.37 -15.00
C GLU A 20 24.93 -0.95 -15.59
N VAL A 21 25.57 -0.72 -16.75
CA VAL A 21 25.56 0.59 -17.44
C VAL A 21 24.11 1.04 -17.75
N THR A 22 23.22 0.10 -18.05
CA THR A 22 21.81 0.41 -18.34
C THR A 22 21.05 0.88 -17.10
N LEU A 23 21.39 0.34 -15.91
CA LEU A 23 20.61 0.53 -14.69
C LEU A 23 21.24 1.51 -13.68
N GLU A 24 22.55 1.75 -13.72
CA GLU A 24 23.31 2.49 -12.69
C GLU A 24 22.84 3.94 -12.47
N GLU A 25 22.21 4.57 -13.46
CA GLU A 25 21.68 5.93 -13.31
C GLU A 25 20.55 5.97 -12.25
N GLU A 26 19.71 4.94 -12.18
CA GLU A 26 18.51 4.91 -11.34
C GLU A 26 18.58 3.92 -10.17
N PHE A 27 19.44 2.89 -10.27
CA PHE A 27 19.52 1.79 -9.34
C PHE A 27 20.93 1.60 -8.78
N GLU A 28 21.02 1.02 -7.59
CA GLU A 28 22.26 0.45 -7.07
C GLU A 28 22.38 -0.98 -7.61
N VAL A 29 23.37 -1.25 -8.45
CA VAL A 29 23.54 -2.55 -9.11
C VAL A 29 24.49 -3.43 -8.28
N LEU A 30 23.97 -4.57 -7.82
CA LEU A 30 24.73 -5.65 -7.20
C LEU A 30 25.00 -6.72 -8.26
N LYS A 31 26.16 -7.36 -8.21
CA LYS A 31 26.59 -8.32 -9.26
C LYS A 31 26.90 -9.67 -8.63
N ALA A 32 26.50 -10.75 -9.31
CA ALA A 32 26.89 -12.12 -9.02
C ALA A 32 27.12 -12.88 -10.33
N TYR A 33 28.08 -13.78 -10.33
CA TYR A 33 28.50 -14.53 -11.52
C TYR A 33 28.18 -16.03 -11.42
N CYS A 34 27.57 -16.46 -10.31
CA CYS A 34 27.08 -17.81 -10.08
C CYS A 34 25.94 -17.80 -9.06
N GLY A 35 25.24 -18.94 -8.94
CA GLY A 35 24.07 -19.06 -8.07
C GLY A 35 24.40 -18.99 -6.59
N GLU A 36 25.53 -19.56 -6.13
CA GLU A 36 25.95 -19.50 -4.73
C GLU A 36 26.25 -18.05 -4.30
N GLU A 37 26.96 -17.28 -5.13
CA GLU A 37 27.24 -15.86 -4.90
C GLU A 37 25.93 -15.06 -4.83
N ALA A 38 25.00 -15.32 -5.76
CA ALA A 38 23.70 -14.68 -5.79
C ALA A 38 22.92 -14.92 -4.48
N LEU A 39 22.82 -16.15 -4.02
CA LEU A 39 22.12 -16.49 -2.77
C LEU A 39 22.75 -15.81 -1.55
N SER A 40 24.08 -15.71 -1.49
CA SER A 40 24.80 -14.99 -0.42
C SER A 40 24.47 -13.49 -0.42
N ILE A 41 24.47 -12.86 -1.59
CA ILE A 41 24.14 -11.43 -1.73
C ILE A 41 22.67 -11.19 -1.37
N ILE A 42 21.76 -12.04 -1.79
CA ILE A 42 20.33 -11.92 -1.48
C ILE A 42 20.10 -11.90 0.04
N GLN A 43 20.76 -12.78 0.77
CA GLN A 43 20.63 -12.89 2.23
C GLN A 43 21.21 -11.69 2.98
N THR A 44 22.26 -11.05 2.47
CA THR A 44 22.99 -9.99 3.17
C THR A 44 22.57 -8.59 2.75
N MET A 45 22.25 -8.39 1.47
CA MET A 45 22.02 -7.07 0.87
C MET A 45 20.55 -6.76 0.60
N HIS A 46 19.66 -7.76 0.64
CA HIS A 46 18.21 -7.65 0.43
C HIS A 46 17.85 -6.82 -0.81
N PRO A 47 18.11 -7.29 -2.05
CA PRO A 47 17.81 -6.56 -3.27
C PRO A 47 16.30 -6.35 -3.46
N ASP A 48 15.92 -5.24 -4.13
CA ASP A 48 14.53 -4.91 -4.48
C ASP A 48 14.06 -5.64 -5.75
N LEU A 49 14.98 -6.17 -6.57
CA LEU A 49 14.71 -6.97 -7.76
C LEU A 49 15.96 -7.81 -8.12
N ILE A 50 15.72 -8.95 -8.71
CA ILE A 50 16.77 -9.82 -9.25
C ILE A 50 16.58 -9.96 -10.77
N VAL A 51 17.61 -9.62 -11.55
CA VAL A 51 17.76 -10.01 -12.96
C VAL A 51 18.60 -11.29 -12.95
N LEU A 52 18.04 -12.41 -13.38
CA LEU A 52 18.60 -13.74 -13.16
C LEU A 52 18.72 -14.48 -14.49
N ASP A 53 19.93 -14.89 -14.83
CA ASP A 53 20.10 -15.80 -15.97
C ASP A 53 19.49 -17.17 -15.70
N TYR A 54 18.92 -17.75 -16.73
CA TYR A 54 18.33 -19.08 -16.68
C TYR A 54 19.39 -20.17 -16.47
N MET A 55 20.55 -20.06 -17.13
CA MET A 55 21.64 -21.02 -17.11
C MET A 55 22.87 -20.44 -16.37
N LEU A 56 23.17 -20.96 -15.20
CA LEU A 56 24.36 -20.62 -14.42
C LEU A 56 25.23 -21.87 -14.22
N PRO A 57 26.52 -21.72 -13.95
CA PRO A 57 27.45 -22.86 -13.94
C PRO A 57 27.27 -23.83 -12.77
N ASP A 58 26.59 -23.43 -11.69
CA ASP A 58 26.44 -24.17 -10.43
C ASP A 58 24.99 -24.53 -10.13
N ILE A 59 24.09 -23.55 -10.07
CA ILE A 59 22.66 -23.70 -9.75
C ILE A 59 21.86 -22.96 -10.81
N ASP A 60 20.95 -23.64 -11.50
CA ASP A 60 20.11 -23.00 -12.52
C ASP A 60 19.17 -21.91 -11.94
N GLY A 61 18.83 -20.90 -12.75
CA GLY A 61 17.98 -19.79 -12.36
C GLY A 61 16.63 -20.22 -11.80
N PRO A 62 15.89 -21.17 -12.42
CA PRO A 62 14.65 -21.70 -11.88
C PRO A 62 14.79 -22.34 -10.48
N SER A 63 15.88 -23.00 -10.19
CA SER A 63 16.16 -23.57 -8.86
C SER A 63 16.42 -22.49 -7.81
N ILE A 64 17.12 -21.41 -8.17
CA ILE A 64 17.27 -20.23 -7.31
C ILE A 64 15.89 -19.62 -7.06
N CYS A 65 15.09 -19.44 -8.09
CA CYS A 65 13.76 -18.85 -7.97
C CYS A 65 12.87 -19.65 -7.02
N ARG A 66 12.84 -21.00 -7.11
CA ARG A 66 12.11 -21.86 -6.15
C ARG A 66 12.56 -21.64 -4.71
N LYS A 67 13.88 -21.61 -4.46
CA LYS A 67 14.41 -21.33 -3.11
C LYS A 67 13.94 -19.96 -2.57
N LEU A 68 13.90 -18.94 -3.42
CA LEU A 68 13.40 -17.62 -3.03
C LEU A 68 11.91 -17.66 -2.65
N ARG A 69 11.10 -18.48 -3.31
CA ARG A 69 9.65 -18.60 -3.01
C ARG A 69 9.35 -19.45 -1.77
N GLU A 70 10.30 -20.23 -1.30
CA GLU A 70 10.19 -21.03 -0.06
C GLU A 70 10.56 -20.23 1.22
N ASP A 71 11.26 -19.10 1.09
CA ASP A 71 11.68 -18.26 2.22
C ASP A 71 10.83 -17.00 2.35
N ILE A 72 10.23 -16.79 3.53
CA ILE A 72 9.36 -15.66 3.83
C ILE A 72 10.01 -14.29 3.64
N LEU A 73 11.33 -14.18 3.76
CA LEU A 73 12.08 -12.93 3.60
C LEU A 73 12.34 -12.58 2.14
N THR A 74 12.31 -13.56 1.23
CA THR A 74 12.68 -13.39 -0.18
C THR A 74 11.53 -13.67 -1.15
N LEU A 75 10.43 -14.26 -0.68
CA LEU A 75 9.32 -14.70 -1.53
C LEU A 75 8.66 -13.57 -2.35
N TYR A 76 8.78 -12.31 -1.91
CA TYR A 76 8.20 -11.15 -2.59
C TYR A 76 9.19 -10.39 -3.46
N ILE A 77 10.47 -10.77 -3.48
CA ILE A 77 11.47 -10.14 -4.35
C ILE A 77 11.14 -10.49 -5.80
N PRO A 78 10.84 -9.51 -6.67
CA PRO A 78 10.56 -9.79 -8.07
C PRO A 78 11.79 -10.33 -8.80
N VAL A 79 11.56 -11.32 -9.66
CA VAL A 79 12.60 -11.96 -10.49
C VAL A 79 12.27 -11.75 -11.95
N LEU A 80 13.18 -11.07 -12.68
CA LEU A 80 13.22 -10.99 -14.13
C LEU A 80 14.19 -12.06 -14.64
N MET A 81 13.68 -13.13 -15.25
CA MET A 81 14.51 -14.19 -15.80
C MET A 81 15.02 -13.84 -17.19
N LEU A 82 16.33 -13.98 -17.44
CA LEU A 82 16.93 -13.86 -18.76
C LEU A 82 17.09 -15.25 -19.38
N THR A 83 16.66 -15.42 -20.63
CA THR A 83 16.71 -16.74 -21.32
C THR A 83 17.38 -16.61 -22.68
N GLY A 84 18.08 -17.66 -23.14
CA GLY A 84 18.55 -17.77 -24.52
C GLY A 84 17.40 -17.91 -25.53
N LYS A 85 17.72 -17.84 -26.83
CA LYS A 85 16.75 -18.11 -27.90
C LYS A 85 16.39 -19.58 -27.94
N GLY A 86 15.16 -19.94 -27.63
CA GLY A 86 14.60 -21.26 -27.92
C GLY A 86 13.80 -21.80 -26.75
N GLU A 87 12.68 -22.28 -27.02
CA GLU A 87 11.75 -23.17 -26.35
C GLU A 87 10.70 -22.52 -25.45
N VAL A 88 9.48 -22.65 -25.92
CA VAL A 88 8.25 -22.37 -25.16
C VAL A 88 8.23 -23.16 -23.85
N GLU A 89 8.89 -24.32 -23.81
CA GLU A 89 9.04 -25.19 -22.64
C GLU A 89 9.86 -24.56 -21.52
N ASP A 90 10.99 -23.86 -21.83
CA ASP A 90 11.79 -23.15 -20.82
C ASP A 90 11.02 -22.01 -20.17
N LYS A 91 10.16 -21.31 -20.93
CA LYS A 91 9.32 -20.22 -20.41
C LYS A 91 8.23 -20.76 -19.46
N VAL A 92 7.63 -21.91 -19.79
CA VAL A 92 6.61 -22.55 -18.94
C VAL A 92 7.24 -23.04 -17.64
N TYR A 93 8.38 -23.72 -17.74
CA TYR A 93 9.09 -24.26 -16.57
C TYR A 93 9.57 -23.18 -15.60
N GLY A 94 10.02 -22.06 -16.12
CA GLY A 94 10.46 -20.96 -15.29
C GLY A 94 9.28 -20.16 -14.67
N LEU A 95 8.12 -20.00 -15.35
CA LEU A 95 6.90 -19.44 -14.77
C LEU A 95 6.40 -20.31 -13.62
N GLU A 96 6.43 -21.63 -13.76
CA GLU A 96 6.12 -22.58 -12.69
C GLU A 96 7.12 -22.49 -11.52
N ALA A 97 8.39 -22.09 -11.79
CA ALA A 97 9.39 -21.82 -10.77
C ALA A 97 9.16 -20.51 -9.99
N GLY A 98 8.24 -19.66 -10.44
CA GLY A 98 7.83 -18.43 -9.74
C GLY A 98 8.56 -17.15 -10.16
N ALA A 99 9.12 -17.08 -11.37
CA ALA A 99 9.62 -15.82 -11.93
C ALA A 99 8.45 -14.88 -12.28
N ASP A 100 8.63 -13.58 -12.13
CA ASP A 100 7.59 -12.56 -12.34
C ASP A 100 7.53 -12.06 -13.78
N ASP A 101 8.63 -12.13 -14.52
CA ASP A 101 8.71 -11.80 -15.95
C ASP A 101 9.91 -12.48 -16.61
N TYR A 102 9.92 -12.49 -17.95
CA TYR A 102 10.95 -13.11 -18.78
C TYR A 102 11.42 -12.16 -19.87
N MET A 103 12.73 -12.24 -20.17
CA MET A 103 13.33 -11.54 -21.30
C MET A 103 14.27 -12.46 -22.06
N VAL A 104 14.19 -12.43 -23.38
CA VAL A 104 15.02 -13.26 -24.26
C VAL A 104 16.30 -12.50 -24.63
N LYS A 105 17.45 -13.15 -24.51
CA LYS A 105 18.74 -12.67 -25.02
C LYS A 105 18.82 -12.91 -26.55
N PRO A 106 19.32 -11.93 -27.38
CA PRO A 106 19.75 -10.60 -26.99
C PRO A 106 18.57 -9.67 -26.75
N PHE A 107 18.69 -8.79 -25.76
CA PHE A 107 17.65 -7.84 -25.36
C PHE A 107 18.05 -6.39 -25.65
N SER A 108 17.06 -5.52 -25.69
CA SER A 108 17.25 -4.08 -25.82
C SER A 108 17.42 -3.42 -24.44
N PRO A 109 18.49 -2.60 -24.20
CA PRO A 109 18.65 -1.89 -22.93
C PRO A 109 17.43 -1.06 -22.50
N PRO A 110 16.74 -0.29 -23.38
CA PRO A 110 15.51 0.39 -23.00
C PRO A 110 14.38 -0.53 -22.55
N GLU A 111 14.26 -1.73 -23.14
CA GLU A 111 13.25 -2.72 -22.72
C GLU A 111 13.57 -3.27 -21.34
N LEU A 112 14.84 -3.63 -21.09
CA LEU A 112 15.30 -4.07 -19.78
C LEU A 112 14.95 -3.04 -18.69
N LEU A 113 15.33 -1.79 -18.90
CA LEU A 113 15.06 -0.70 -17.96
C LEU A 113 13.56 -0.54 -17.69
N ALA A 114 12.74 -0.59 -18.75
CA ALA A 114 11.28 -0.47 -18.61
C ALA A 114 10.68 -1.63 -17.78
N ARG A 115 11.13 -2.88 -17.99
CA ARG A 115 10.68 -4.05 -17.23
C ARG A 115 11.11 -3.99 -15.78
N VAL A 116 12.36 -3.65 -15.48
CA VAL A 116 12.89 -3.48 -14.13
C VAL A 116 12.06 -2.44 -13.35
N ARG A 117 11.84 -1.26 -13.95
CA ARG A 117 10.98 -0.22 -13.36
C ARG A 117 9.56 -0.71 -13.07
N MET A 118 8.96 -1.45 -14.02
CA MET A 118 7.61 -1.99 -13.89
C MET A 118 7.52 -3.01 -12.75
N LEU A 119 8.46 -3.94 -12.67
CA LEU A 119 8.47 -5.00 -11.65
C LEU A 119 8.67 -4.44 -10.24
N ILE A 120 9.66 -3.55 -10.05
CA ILE A 120 9.89 -2.88 -8.75
C ILE A 120 8.63 -2.09 -8.34
N ARG A 121 8.03 -1.35 -9.27
CA ARG A 121 6.80 -0.60 -8.98
C ARG A 121 5.63 -1.52 -8.57
N ARG A 122 5.45 -2.66 -9.25
CA ARG A 122 4.41 -3.65 -8.91
C ARG A 122 4.63 -4.27 -7.55
N ALA A 123 5.86 -4.69 -7.24
CA ALA A 123 6.21 -5.25 -5.93
C ALA A 123 5.92 -4.26 -4.79
N HIS A 124 6.35 -3.01 -4.94
CA HIS A 124 6.08 -1.96 -3.96
C HIS A 124 4.59 -1.70 -3.75
N ILE A 125 3.79 -1.65 -4.83
CA ILE A 125 2.34 -1.47 -4.72
C ILE A 125 1.70 -2.68 -4.04
N GLN A 126 2.11 -3.90 -4.38
CA GLN A 126 1.55 -5.13 -3.82
C GLN A 126 1.85 -5.28 -2.33
N LEU A 127 3.08 -4.96 -1.91
CA LEU A 127 3.50 -4.99 -0.50
C LEU A 127 2.87 -3.87 0.33
N ASP A 128 2.61 -2.70 -0.28
CA ASP A 128 2.01 -1.56 0.40
C ASP A 128 0.48 -1.66 0.45
N ALA A 129 -0.16 -2.38 -0.46
CA ALA A 129 -1.62 -2.49 -0.48
C ALA A 129 -2.15 -3.23 0.75
N ASN A 130 -3.18 -2.64 1.39
CA ASN A 130 -3.84 -3.28 2.51
C ASN A 130 -4.47 -4.63 2.09
N PRO A 131 -4.17 -5.74 2.77
CA PRO A 131 -4.62 -7.07 2.34
C PRO A 131 -6.15 -7.24 2.38
N LEU A 132 -6.86 -6.49 3.25
CA LEU A 132 -8.30 -6.61 3.42
C LEU A 132 -9.09 -5.81 2.37
N THR A 133 -8.66 -4.56 2.11
CA THR A 133 -9.38 -3.62 1.23
C THR A 133 -8.75 -3.47 -0.15
N ARG A 134 -7.49 -3.90 -0.32
CA ARG A 134 -6.65 -3.70 -1.52
C ARG A 134 -6.37 -2.24 -1.85
N LEU A 135 -6.69 -1.33 -0.94
CA LEU A 135 -6.35 0.08 -1.08
C LEU A 135 -4.86 0.31 -0.81
N PRO A 136 -4.25 1.33 -1.47
CA PRO A 136 -2.89 1.77 -1.20
C PRO A 136 -2.63 2.03 0.28
N GLY A 137 -1.47 1.61 0.78
CA GLY A 137 -1.05 1.81 2.17
C GLY A 137 -0.18 3.05 2.38
N ASN A 138 0.55 3.05 3.49
CA ASN A 138 1.33 4.20 3.96
C ASN A 138 2.37 4.71 2.96
N VAL A 139 3.08 3.81 2.28
CA VAL A 139 4.13 4.21 1.33
C VAL A 139 3.53 4.95 0.13
N SER A 140 2.42 4.44 -0.41
CA SER A 140 1.72 5.08 -1.52
C SER A 140 1.07 6.41 -1.12
N ILE A 141 0.48 6.50 0.08
CA ILE A 141 -0.07 7.74 0.65
C ILE A 141 1.03 8.80 0.74
N THR A 142 2.17 8.46 1.33
CA THR A 142 3.31 9.38 1.48
C THR A 142 3.82 9.87 0.12
N LYS A 143 4.03 8.95 -0.83
CA LYS A 143 4.47 9.29 -2.19
C LYS A 143 3.50 10.23 -2.91
N GLU A 144 2.19 10.03 -2.77
CA GLU A 144 1.19 10.89 -3.40
C GLU A 144 1.19 12.29 -2.76
N LEU A 145 1.29 12.42 -1.45
CA LEU A 145 1.42 13.71 -0.75
C LEU A 145 2.69 14.44 -1.18
N GLU A 146 3.85 13.79 -1.16
CA GLU A 146 5.12 14.39 -1.62
C GLU A 146 5.06 14.85 -3.07
N LYS A 147 4.42 14.08 -3.95
CA LYS A 147 4.22 14.42 -5.35
C LYS A 147 3.42 15.71 -5.50
N ARG A 148 2.29 15.85 -4.78
CA ARG A 148 1.45 17.06 -4.82
C ARG A 148 2.16 18.26 -4.23
N MET A 149 2.86 18.10 -3.11
CA MET A 149 3.68 19.15 -2.50
C MET A 149 4.76 19.66 -3.48
N ARG A 150 5.52 18.76 -4.10
CA ARG A 150 6.54 19.14 -5.12
C ARG A 150 5.95 19.89 -6.31
N ARG A 151 4.72 19.54 -6.73
CA ARG A 151 4.00 20.20 -7.82
C ARG A 151 3.28 21.47 -7.39
N LYS A 152 3.32 21.82 -6.09
CA LYS A 152 2.58 22.94 -5.50
C LYS A 152 1.08 22.90 -5.79
N GLU A 153 0.53 21.70 -5.94
CA GLU A 153 -0.90 21.48 -6.12
C GLU A 153 -1.65 21.86 -4.85
N LYS A 154 -2.88 22.39 -4.98
CA LYS A 154 -3.78 22.59 -3.84
C LYS A 154 -4.55 21.31 -3.59
N PHE A 155 -4.56 20.86 -2.33
CA PHE A 155 -5.24 19.64 -1.92
C PHE A 155 -5.76 19.72 -0.48
N SER A 156 -6.72 18.86 -0.18
CA SER A 156 -7.13 18.52 1.19
C SER A 156 -6.86 17.06 1.48
N VAL A 157 -6.56 16.76 2.74
CA VAL A 157 -6.38 15.42 3.26
C VAL A 157 -7.42 15.17 4.35
N LEU A 158 -8.19 14.10 4.19
CA LEU A 158 -9.16 13.62 5.17
C LEU A 158 -8.57 12.38 5.86
N TYR A 159 -8.46 12.41 7.17
CA TYR A 159 -8.11 11.26 8.01
C TYR A 159 -9.39 10.74 8.66
N LEU A 160 -9.74 9.49 8.39
CA LEU A 160 -10.97 8.85 8.85
C LEU A 160 -10.66 7.71 9.81
N ASP A 161 -11.54 7.51 10.79
CA ASP A 161 -11.41 6.44 11.79
C ASP A 161 -12.81 6.02 12.27
N ILE A 162 -12.98 4.72 12.56
CA ILE A 162 -14.24 4.19 13.05
C ILE A 162 -14.23 4.22 14.58
N ASP A 163 -15.10 5.02 15.17
CA ASP A 163 -15.19 5.13 16.62
C ASP A 163 -15.68 3.81 17.25
N ASN A 164 -15.02 3.43 18.35
CA ASN A 164 -15.33 2.21 19.12
C ASN A 164 -15.18 0.90 18.32
N PHE A 165 -14.40 0.90 17.23
CA PHE A 165 -14.19 -0.28 16.37
C PHE A 165 -13.72 -1.52 17.15
N LYS A 166 -12.84 -1.32 18.16
CA LYS A 166 -12.41 -2.41 19.04
C LYS A 166 -13.58 -3.09 19.76
N ALA A 167 -14.60 -2.35 20.18
CA ALA A 167 -15.75 -2.93 20.87
C ALA A 167 -16.54 -3.88 19.97
N ILE A 168 -16.60 -3.62 18.66
CA ILE A 168 -17.20 -4.49 17.65
C ILE A 168 -16.40 -5.79 17.53
N ASN A 169 -15.07 -5.68 17.40
CA ASN A 169 -14.19 -6.84 17.32
C ASN A 169 -14.26 -7.70 18.58
N ASP A 170 -14.25 -7.07 19.76
CA ASP A 170 -14.27 -7.78 21.03
C ASP A 170 -15.62 -8.49 21.29
N TYR A 171 -16.73 -7.98 20.72
CA TYR A 171 -18.07 -8.53 20.92
C TYR A 171 -18.49 -9.52 19.83
N TYR A 172 -18.29 -9.18 18.55
CA TYR A 172 -18.73 -10.00 17.42
C TYR A 172 -17.59 -10.77 16.72
N GLY A 173 -16.34 -10.52 17.10
CA GLY A 173 -15.16 -11.11 16.47
C GLY A 173 -14.64 -10.34 15.25
N PHE A 174 -13.41 -10.71 14.83
CA PHE A 174 -12.70 -10.02 13.75
C PHE A 174 -13.40 -10.11 12.38
N GLU A 175 -14.18 -11.15 12.13
CA GLU A 175 -14.90 -11.31 10.88
C GLU A 175 -15.92 -10.18 10.67
N ARG A 176 -16.69 -9.85 11.71
CA ARG A 176 -17.61 -8.72 11.69
C ARG A 176 -16.88 -7.38 11.56
N GLY A 177 -15.76 -7.21 12.25
CA GLY A 177 -14.93 -6.02 12.09
C GLY A 177 -14.42 -5.86 10.65
N ASN A 178 -13.98 -6.94 10.01
CA ASN A 178 -13.58 -6.95 8.62
C ASN A 178 -14.73 -6.55 7.67
N GLU A 179 -15.97 -6.95 7.95
CA GLU A 179 -17.16 -6.49 7.19
C GLU A 179 -17.36 -4.98 7.32
N VAL A 180 -17.21 -4.42 8.53
CA VAL A 180 -17.30 -2.97 8.77
C VAL A 180 -16.25 -2.21 7.96
N ILE A 181 -14.98 -2.64 8.01
CA ILE A 181 -13.86 -2.04 7.26
C ILE A 181 -14.13 -2.10 5.75
N LYS A 182 -14.51 -3.27 5.21
CA LYS A 182 -14.83 -3.43 3.79
C LYS A 182 -16.00 -2.55 3.35
N THR A 183 -17.01 -2.41 4.20
CA THR A 183 -18.17 -1.56 3.92
C THR A 183 -17.77 -0.10 3.89
N LEU A 184 -16.97 0.38 4.86
CA LEU A 184 -16.46 1.75 4.84
C LEU A 184 -15.58 2.01 3.61
N ALA A 185 -14.67 1.10 3.27
CA ALA A 185 -13.84 1.22 2.07
C ALA A 185 -14.69 1.37 0.80
N ARG A 186 -15.76 0.59 0.66
CA ARG A 186 -16.69 0.68 -0.47
C ARG A 186 -17.42 2.01 -0.49
N ILE A 187 -17.95 2.46 0.66
CA ILE A 187 -18.61 3.77 0.79
C ILE A 187 -17.67 4.89 0.36
N ILE A 188 -16.42 4.88 0.84
CA ILE A 188 -15.40 5.87 0.48
C ILE A 188 -15.18 5.90 -1.04
N LEU A 189 -14.96 4.74 -1.66
CA LEU A 189 -14.73 4.64 -3.10
C LEU A 189 -15.93 5.14 -3.90
N ASP A 190 -17.15 4.72 -3.53
CA ASP A 190 -18.39 5.11 -4.22
C ASP A 190 -18.64 6.63 -4.12
N VAL A 191 -18.38 7.22 -2.95
CA VAL A 191 -18.53 8.67 -2.74
C VAL A 191 -17.47 9.44 -3.51
N VAL A 192 -16.19 9.07 -3.38
CA VAL A 192 -15.09 9.72 -4.08
C VAL A 192 -15.30 9.66 -5.60
N GLN A 193 -15.72 8.53 -6.14
CA GLN A 193 -15.99 8.38 -7.57
C GLN A 193 -17.08 9.35 -8.07
N ARG A 194 -18.10 9.63 -7.26
CA ARG A 194 -19.18 10.56 -7.63
C ARG A 194 -18.76 12.03 -7.63
N TYR A 195 -17.85 12.42 -6.72
CA TYR A 195 -17.43 13.82 -6.58
C TYR A 195 -16.20 14.16 -7.42
N GLU A 196 -15.21 13.27 -7.50
CA GLU A 196 -13.94 13.55 -8.17
C GLU A 196 -13.13 12.27 -8.41
N ASN A 197 -13.28 11.66 -9.58
CA ASN A 197 -12.61 10.38 -9.89
C ASN A 197 -11.12 10.52 -10.26
N ILE A 198 -10.71 11.67 -10.85
CA ILE A 198 -9.38 11.80 -11.49
C ILE A 198 -8.33 12.35 -10.53
N HIS A 199 -8.71 13.27 -9.66
CA HIS A 199 -7.78 13.99 -8.78
C HIS A 199 -7.80 13.51 -7.32
N SER A 200 -8.61 12.51 -7.00
CA SER A 200 -8.67 11.97 -5.65
C SER A 200 -7.83 10.70 -5.53
N PHE A 201 -7.24 10.52 -4.35
CA PHE A 201 -6.51 9.34 -3.96
C PHE A 201 -7.10 8.81 -2.65
N VAL A 202 -7.31 7.50 -2.57
CA VAL A 202 -7.82 6.81 -1.38
C VAL A 202 -6.79 5.82 -0.89
N GLY A 203 -6.46 5.88 0.40
CA GLY A 203 -5.53 4.97 1.05
C GLY A 203 -6.10 4.36 2.33
N HIS A 204 -5.56 3.22 2.76
CA HIS A 204 -5.88 2.54 4.00
C HIS A 204 -4.60 2.31 4.81
N ILE A 205 -4.44 3.07 5.88
CA ILE A 205 -3.25 3.03 6.74
C ILE A 205 -3.14 1.69 7.48
N GLY A 206 -4.25 1.21 8.01
CA GLY A 206 -4.35 -0.06 8.74
C GLY A 206 -5.42 -0.02 9.81
N GLY A 207 -5.91 -1.19 10.23
CA GLY A 207 -7.03 -1.27 11.17
C GLY A 207 -8.27 -0.58 10.62
N ASP A 208 -8.72 0.47 11.30
CA ASP A 208 -9.88 1.30 10.98
C ASP A 208 -9.53 2.69 10.41
N ASP A 209 -8.23 2.94 10.12
CA ASP A 209 -7.70 4.22 9.66
C ASP A 209 -7.64 4.34 8.13
N PHE A 210 -8.35 5.30 7.55
CA PHE A 210 -8.34 5.63 6.11
C PHE A 210 -7.87 7.05 5.84
N VAL A 211 -7.36 7.28 4.62
CA VAL A 211 -6.95 8.60 4.13
C VAL A 211 -7.55 8.85 2.76
N ILE A 212 -8.06 10.07 2.56
CA ILE A 212 -8.49 10.57 1.25
C ILE A 212 -7.72 11.85 0.96
N ILE A 213 -7.12 11.95 -0.21
CA ILE A 213 -6.48 13.17 -0.71
C ILE A 213 -7.31 13.65 -1.90
N THR A 214 -7.84 14.85 -1.84
CA THR A 214 -8.78 15.38 -2.84
C THR A 214 -8.61 16.88 -3.06
N LEU A 215 -9.40 17.48 -3.95
CA LEU A 215 -9.44 18.94 -4.13
C LEU A 215 -10.09 19.63 -2.91
N PRO A 216 -9.60 20.79 -2.48
CA PRO A 216 -10.10 21.49 -1.29
C PRO A 216 -11.60 21.76 -1.32
N GLU A 217 -12.14 22.15 -2.46
CA GLU A 217 -13.56 22.46 -2.66
C GLU A 217 -14.48 21.22 -2.61
N LYS A 218 -13.93 20.01 -2.68
CA LYS A 218 -14.69 18.76 -2.60
C LYS A 218 -14.65 18.10 -1.22
N ALA A 219 -13.66 18.43 -0.41
CA ALA A 219 -13.35 17.74 0.85
C ALA A 219 -14.54 17.69 1.81
N GLU A 220 -15.26 18.82 1.99
CA GLU A 220 -16.39 18.91 2.92
C GLU A 220 -17.57 18.06 2.44
N ASN A 221 -17.93 18.15 1.18
CA ASN A 221 -19.03 17.38 0.59
C ASN A 221 -18.76 15.87 0.66
N ILE A 222 -17.53 15.47 0.37
CA ILE A 222 -17.08 14.07 0.48
C ILE A 222 -17.22 13.59 1.91
N ALA A 223 -16.74 14.35 2.90
CA ALA A 223 -16.83 13.99 4.31
C ALA A 223 -18.28 13.84 4.78
N GLN A 224 -19.14 14.80 4.44
CA GLN A 224 -20.57 14.79 4.80
C GLN A 224 -21.28 13.56 4.22
N GLU A 225 -21.04 13.25 2.96
CA GLU A 225 -21.71 12.12 2.31
C GLU A 225 -21.20 10.78 2.80
N ILE A 226 -19.89 10.64 3.07
CA ILE A 226 -19.33 9.42 3.70
C ILE A 226 -19.99 9.19 5.05
N ILE A 227 -20.07 10.20 5.92
CA ILE A 227 -20.75 10.12 7.21
C ILE A 227 -22.20 9.68 7.03
N SER A 228 -22.96 10.37 6.17
CA SER A 228 -24.36 10.05 5.92
C SER A 228 -24.57 8.61 5.43
N CYS A 229 -23.71 8.13 4.54
CA CYS A 229 -23.76 6.76 4.05
C CYS A 229 -23.39 5.74 5.13
N PHE A 230 -22.34 6.01 5.89
CA PHE A 230 -21.87 5.12 6.94
C PHE A 230 -22.90 4.99 8.07
N ASP A 231 -23.44 6.11 8.57
CA ASP A 231 -24.44 6.13 9.65
C ASP A 231 -25.71 5.36 9.28
N ARG A 232 -26.11 5.39 8.00
CA ARG A 232 -27.22 4.55 7.50
C ARG A 232 -26.92 3.06 7.50
N HIS A 233 -25.66 2.67 7.32
CA HIS A 233 -25.23 1.27 7.35
C HIS A 233 -24.88 0.77 8.75
N ALA A 234 -24.47 1.66 9.66
CA ALA A 234 -23.98 1.31 10.98
C ALA A 234 -24.89 0.37 11.80
N PRO A 235 -26.23 0.52 11.80
CA PRO A 235 -27.10 -0.43 12.48
C PRO A 235 -27.04 -1.86 11.94
N GLN A 236 -26.66 -2.04 10.67
CA GLN A 236 -26.62 -3.37 10.04
C GLN A 236 -25.43 -4.23 10.52
N PHE A 237 -24.44 -3.59 11.14
CA PHE A 237 -23.28 -4.29 11.71
C PHE A 237 -23.63 -5.01 13.04
N PHE A 238 -24.80 -4.72 13.61
CA PHE A 238 -25.31 -5.35 14.83
C PHE A 238 -26.31 -6.44 14.48
N ASP A 239 -26.31 -7.52 15.24
CA ASP A 239 -27.33 -8.56 15.14
C ASP A 239 -28.71 -8.00 15.49
N ALA A 240 -29.79 -8.61 15.00
CA ALA A 240 -31.17 -8.11 15.15
C ALA A 240 -31.50 -7.72 16.61
N LYS A 241 -31.14 -8.57 17.57
CA LYS A 241 -31.38 -8.35 19.01
C LYS A 241 -30.65 -7.11 19.54
N ASP A 242 -29.40 -6.88 19.13
CA ASP A 242 -28.61 -5.76 19.63
C ASP A 242 -28.94 -4.48 18.87
N ARG A 243 -29.39 -4.62 17.61
CA ARG A 243 -29.94 -3.50 16.81
C ARG A 243 -31.19 -2.91 17.42
N GLU A 244 -32.11 -3.76 17.91
CA GLU A 244 -33.33 -3.33 18.63
C GLU A 244 -33.00 -2.59 19.93
N LYS A 245 -31.95 -3.02 20.63
CA LYS A 245 -31.48 -2.34 21.87
C LYS A 245 -30.75 -1.04 21.56
N GLY A 246 -30.15 -0.89 20.39
CA GLY A 246 -29.33 0.24 19.98
C GLY A 246 -27.92 0.25 20.58
N PHE A 247 -27.47 -0.79 21.25
CA PHE A 247 -26.13 -0.89 21.85
C PHE A 247 -25.70 -2.35 22.07
N ILE A 248 -24.38 -2.56 22.20
CA ILE A 248 -23.75 -3.77 22.70
C ILE A 248 -23.11 -3.50 24.08
N GLU A 249 -22.96 -4.52 24.90
CA GLU A 249 -22.24 -4.42 26.17
C GLU A 249 -20.98 -5.28 26.15
N THR A 250 -19.81 -4.63 26.22
CA THR A 250 -18.51 -5.30 26.28
C THR A 250 -17.56 -4.56 27.23
N LEU A 251 -16.34 -5.08 27.38
CA LEU A 251 -15.32 -4.46 28.23
C LEU A 251 -14.66 -3.30 27.47
N ASP A 252 -14.49 -2.16 28.15
CA ASP A 252 -13.66 -1.08 27.62
C ASP A 252 -12.15 -1.38 27.79
N ARG A 253 -11.29 -0.46 27.32
CA ARG A 253 -9.82 -0.60 27.42
C ARG A 253 -9.30 -0.69 28.86
N THR A 254 -10.13 -0.36 29.85
CA THR A 254 -9.80 -0.44 31.28
C THR A 254 -10.39 -1.69 31.96
N GLY A 255 -11.02 -2.59 31.20
CA GLY A 255 -11.64 -3.81 31.71
C GLY A 255 -13.02 -3.60 32.38
N LYS A 256 -13.62 -2.42 32.24
CA LYS A 256 -14.96 -2.13 32.76
C LYS A 256 -16.02 -2.40 31.70
N ARG A 257 -17.16 -3.01 32.12
CA ARG A 257 -18.33 -3.17 31.25
C ARG A 257 -18.90 -1.79 30.89
N ARG A 258 -19.06 -1.55 29.57
CA ARG A 258 -19.70 -0.36 29.03
C ARG A 258 -20.65 -0.70 27.90
N LYS A 259 -21.60 0.22 27.68
CA LYS A 259 -22.51 0.19 26.53
C LYS A 259 -21.86 0.97 25.39
N PHE A 260 -21.84 0.37 24.20
CA PHE A 260 -21.36 0.97 22.97
C PHE A 260 -22.51 1.01 21.98
N SER A 261 -22.87 2.22 21.52
CA SER A 261 -23.85 2.43 20.44
C SER A 261 -23.29 1.96 19.09
N PHE A 262 -24.07 2.14 18.04
CA PHE A 262 -23.59 1.90 16.67
C PHE A 262 -22.28 2.66 16.40
N PRO A 263 -21.38 2.08 15.57
CA PRO A 263 -20.13 2.75 15.24
C PRO A 263 -20.40 4.07 14.52
N THR A 264 -19.55 5.07 14.79
CA THR A 264 -19.58 6.38 14.17
C THR A 264 -18.25 6.65 13.47
N LEU A 265 -18.16 7.73 12.67
CA LEU A 265 -16.93 8.13 12.01
C LEU A 265 -16.40 9.45 12.57
N SER A 266 -15.11 9.46 12.87
CA SER A 266 -14.35 10.67 13.17
C SER A 266 -13.44 11.04 12.01
N ILE A 267 -13.61 12.27 11.45
CA ILE A 267 -12.85 12.73 10.28
C ILE A 267 -12.13 14.03 10.61
N GLY A 268 -10.79 14.04 10.44
CA GLY A 268 -9.97 15.25 10.47
C GLY A 268 -9.67 15.72 9.05
N ILE A 269 -9.93 16.99 8.72
CA ILE A 269 -9.70 17.57 7.39
C ILE A 269 -8.67 18.68 7.47
N ILE A 270 -7.63 18.57 6.65
CA ILE A 270 -6.55 19.54 6.52
C ILE A 270 -6.43 19.94 5.06
N ASP A 271 -6.15 21.19 4.78
CA ASP A 271 -5.81 21.67 3.45
C ASP A 271 -4.53 22.51 3.43
N ASN A 272 -3.97 22.71 2.23
CA ASN A 272 -2.84 23.58 1.98
C ASN A 272 -3.24 24.87 1.24
N VAL A 273 -4.50 25.28 1.32
CA VAL A 273 -4.99 26.49 0.59
C VAL A 273 -4.30 27.74 1.08
N ASN A 274 -4.25 27.92 2.42
CA ASN A 274 -3.73 29.13 3.07
C ASN A 274 -2.40 28.88 3.81
N ARG A 275 -1.74 27.74 3.56
CA ARG A 275 -0.46 27.37 4.18
C ARG A 275 0.37 26.50 3.23
N GLU A 276 1.65 26.42 3.48
CA GLU A 276 2.54 25.45 2.87
C GLU A 276 3.01 24.46 3.94
N PHE A 277 3.10 23.19 3.57
CA PHE A 277 3.69 22.14 4.43
C PHE A 277 5.09 21.82 3.91
N GLU A 278 6.06 21.77 4.80
CA GLU A 278 7.43 21.39 4.46
C GLU A 278 7.59 19.87 4.41
N HIS A 279 6.87 19.14 5.29
CA HIS A 279 6.97 17.69 5.42
C HIS A 279 5.61 17.02 5.55
N VAL A 280 5.48 15.81 4.98
CA VAL A 280 4.27 14.97 5.10
C VAL A 280 3.93 14.67 6.56
N ALA A 281 4.95 14.53 7.43
CA ALA A 281 4.76 14.28 8.85
C ALA A 281 3.92 15.36 9.55
N GLU A 282 4.03 16.63 9.14
CA GLU A 282 3.19 17.73 9.67
C GLU A 282 1.72 17.53 9.33
N ILE A 283 1.42 17.14 8.09
CA ILE A 283 0.06 16.85 7.64
C ILE A 283 -0.52 15.69 8.47
N SER A 284 0.24 14.61 8.63
CA SER A 284 -0.20 13.42 9.38
C SER A 284 -0.45 13.73 10.86
N SER A 285 0.44 14.49 11.49
CA SER A 285 0.30 14.87 12.89
C SER A 285 -0.95 15.71 13.14
N ARG A 286 -1.18 16.73 12.30
CA ARG A 286 -2.37 17.60 12.39
C ARG A 286 -3.66 16.84 12.10
N GLY A 287 -3.64 15.93 11.10
CA GLY A 287 -4.79 15.08 10.76
C GLY A 287 -5.20 14.18 11.92
N THR A 288 -4.24 13.55 12.54
CA THR A 288 -4.46 12.72 13.73
C THR A 288 -5.03 13.55 14.89
N GLU A 289 -4.50 14.75 15.15
CA GLU A 289 -5.01 15.64 16.21
C GLU A 289 -6.47 16.02 15.98
N LEU A 290 -6.84 16.38 14.74
CA LEU A 290 -8.22 16.74 14.39
C LEU A 290 -9.18 15.55 14.47
N LYS A 291 -8.72 14.37 14.04
CA LYS A 291 -9.45 13.12 14.16
C LYS A 291 -9.71 12.77 15.64
N GLU A 292 -8.69 12.86 16.49
CA GLU A 292 -8.85 12.65 17.93
C GLU A 292 -9.76 13.70 18.60
N TYR A 293 -9.79 14.92 18.06
CA TYR A 293 -10.74 15.93 18.52
C TYR A 293 -12.18 15.58 18.09
N ALA A 294 -12.38 15.06 16.86
CA ALA A 294 -13.67 14.61 16.37
C ALA A 294 -14.27 13.48 17.24
N LYS A 295 -13.43 12.55 17.73
CA LYS A 295 -13.84 11.45 18.64
C LYS A 295 -14.47 11.92 19.98
N LYS A 296 -14.34 13.19 20.33
CA LYS A 296 -15.01 13.73 21.55
C LYS A 296 -16.50 13.93 21.37
N PHE A 297 -17.00 13.85 20.16
CA PHE A 297 -18.44 13.99 19.86
C PHE A 297 -19.10 12.61 19.83
N PRO A 298 -20.33 12.48 20.33
CA PRO A 298 -21.03 11.19 20.43
C PRO A 298 -21.58 10.67 19.09
N GLN A 299 -21.58 11.51 18.05
CA GLN A 299 -22.03 11.20 16.69
C GLN A 299 -20.88 11.33 15.69
N SER A 300 -21.06 10.75 14.50
CA SER A 300 -20.11 10.97 13.39
C SER A 300 -19.84 12.45 13.15
N LYS A 301 -18.57 12.81 13.05
CA LYS A 301 -18.16 14.21 13.00
C LYS A 301 -16.94 14.39 12.11
N TYR A 302 -16.95 15.45 11.28
CA TYR A 302 -15.75 15.95 10.64
C TYR A 302 -15.33 17.29 11.27
N ILE A 303 -14.03 17.53 11.32
CA ILE A 303 -13.41 18.76 11.85
C ILE A 303 -12.40 19.27 10.83
N PHE A 304 -12.57 20.54 10.44
CA PHE A 304 -11.62 21.25 9.60
C PHE A 304 -10.53 21.92 10.43
N ASP A 305 -9.28 21.89 9.94
CA ASP A 305 -8.22 22.72 10.51
C ASP A 305 -8.44 24.19 10.13
N ARG A 306 -8.99 24.95 11.07
CA ARG A 306 -9.22 26.39 10.92
C ARG A 306 -8.07 27.25 11.44
N ARG A 307 -7.00 26.63 11.92
CA ARG A 307 -5.83 27.37 12.42
C ARG A 307 -5.14 28.05 11.25
N ARG A 308 -5.08 29.38 11.25
CA ARG A 308 -4.21 30.18 10.39
C ARG A 308 -2.82 30.23 11.03
N GLN A 309 -1.78 30.04 10.23
CA GLN A 309 -0.42 30.37 10.69
C GLN A 309 -0.27 31.85 10.88
#